data_6d9758b5cadffa0bddfe14b3667df085
#
_entry.id   6d9758b5cadffa0bddfe14b3667df085
#
_cell.length_a   1.000
_cell.length_b   1.000
_cell.length_c   1.000
_cell.angle_alpha   90.00
_cell.angle_beta   90.00
_cell.angle_gamma   90.00
#
_symmetry.space_group_name_H-M   'P 1'
#
loop_
_entity.id
_entity.type
_entity.pdbx_description
1 polymer ?
#
loop_
_entity_poly.entity_id
_entity_poly.type
_entity_poly.pdbx_seq_one_letter_code
_entity_poly.pdbx_strand_id
1 'polypeptide(L)'
;MARLVDSSDRTAPLRRFCAEHPNAQYVLAAAGARAGEIYFEALDEFGGQASSVPPGNSAIRIPMVAVDDEVAARSLPGPFLLKLDTHGFEAPILEGAARTLRHTEVIIVECYNFRLSPESLTFDEMCRHLGERGFRCIDLFDPLHRPRDDAFWQMDLVFMRRDRPEFAYTKYR
;
A
#
# COMPACT_ATOMS: atom_id res chain seq x y z
N MET A 1 -25.64 -0.25 32.72
CA MET A 1 -25.70 0.83 31.72
C MET A 1 -24.93 0.32 30.50
N ALA A 2 -25.65 -0.24 29.53
CA ALA A 2 -25.01 -0.79 28.31
C ALA A 2 -24.62 0.40 27.43
N ARG A 3 -23.31 0.58 27.19
CA ARG A 3 -22.81 1.46 26.15
C ARG A 3 -23.20 0.85 24.80
N LEU A 4 -24.07 1.52 24.07
CA LEU A 4 -24.23 1.27 22.65
C LEU A 4 -22.85 1.46 22.00
N VAL A 5 -22.24 0.38 21.57
CA VAL A 5 -21.05 0.42 20.72
C VAL A 5 -21.54 1.00 19.39
N ASP A 6 -21.09 2.21 19.09
CA ASP A 6 -21.35 2.83 17.79
C ASP A 6 -20.76 1.89 16.72
N SER A 7 -21.64 1.25 15.95
CA SER A 7 -21.26 0.33 14.88
C SER A 7 -20.52 1.02 13.72
N SER A 8 -20.39 2.35 13.76
CA SER A 8 -19.64 3.16 12.80
C SER A 8 -18.15 3.29 13.14
N ASP A 9 -17.68 2.83 14.31
CA ASP A 9 -16.27 2.92 14.70
C ASP A 9 -15.43 1.83 14.04
N ARG A 10 -15.05 2.06 12.80
CA ARG A 10 -14.17 1.19 12.00
C ARG A 10 -12.75 1.05 12.58
N THR A 11 -12.37 1.84 13.58
CA THR A 11 -11.04 1.76 14.22
C THR A 11 -11.01 0.80 15.42
N ALA A 12 -12.16 0.33 15.90
CA ALA A 12 -12.23 -0.56 17.05
C ALA A 12 -11.41 -1.84 16.89
N PRO A 13 -11.41 -2.54 15.72
CA PRO A 13 -10.55 -3.71 15.50
C PRO A 13 -9.06 -3.37 15.59
N LEU A 14 -8.62 -2.26 15.01
CA LEU A 14 -7.22 -1.80 15.06
C LEU A 14 -6.78 -1.49 16.48
N ARG A 15 -7.61 -0.79 17.27
CA ARG A 15 -7.32 -0.51 18.67
C ARG A 15 -7.20 -1.78 19.49
N ARG A 16 -8.08 -2.76 19.29
CA ARG A 16 -8.00 -4.06 19.96
C ARG A 16 -6.70 -4.78 19.60
N PHE A 17 -6.40 -4.87 18.30
CA PHE A 17 -5.18 -5.51 17.83
C PHE A 17 -3.93 -4.87 18.46
N CYS A 18 -3.81 -3.55 18.46
CA CYS A 18 -2.67 -2.86 19.08
C CYS A 18 -2.61 -3.03 20.60
N ALA A 19 -3.76 -3.18 21.28
CA ALA A 19 -3.79 -3.46 22.72
C ALA A 19 -3.29 -4.87 23.05
N GLU A 20 -3.54 -5.85 22.19
CA GLU A 20 -3.10 -7.23 22.30
C GLU A 20 -1.64 -7.42 21.81
N HIS A 21 -1.12 -6.49 20.97
CA HIS A 21 0.19 -6.57 20.36
C HIS A 21 0.99 -5.28 20.63
N PRO A 22 1.78 -5.21 21.73
CA PRO A 22 2.45 -3.98 22.17
C PRO A 22 3.41 -3.37 21.13
N ASN A 23 3.88 -4.16 20.17
CA ASN A 23 4.75 -3.70 19.08
C ASN A 23 3.96 -3.20 17.85
N ALA A 24 2.63 -3.34 17.86
CA ALA A 24 1.79 -2.84 16.78
C ALA A 24 1.35 -1.40 17.05
N GLN A 25 1.38 -0.60 16.00
CA GLN A 25 0.91 0.80 16.02
C GLN A 25 0.09 1.07 14.75
N TYR A 26 -0.80 2.03 14.80
CA TYR A 26 -1.52 2.48 13.62
C TYR A 26 -1.55 4.01 13.53
N VAL A 27 -1.78 4.50 12.33
CA VAL A 27 -1.97 5.92 12.03
C VAL A 27 -3.27 6.07 11.24
N LEU A 28 -4.13 6.97 11.69
CA LEU A 28 -5.37 7.30 10.96
C LEU A 28 -5.11 8.43 9.99
N ALA A 29 -4.51 8.08 8.86
CA ALA A 29 -4.18 8.99 7.77
C ALA A 29 -4.04 8.20 6.48
N ALA A 30 -4.16 8.84 5.34
CA ALA A 30 -3.70 8.27 4.08
C ALA A 30 -2.16 8.30 4.05
N ALA A 31 -1.54 7.26 3.48
CA ALA A 31 -0.13 7.33 3.11
C ALA A 31 0.03 8.02 1.75
N GLY A 32 1.10 8.79 1.55
CA GLY A 32 1.36 9.48 0.30
C GLY A 32 2.78 10.02 0.22
N ALA A 33 3.04 10.89 -0.77
CA ALA A 33 4.38 11.40 -1.05
C ALA A 33 4.93 12.35 0.04
N ARG A 34 4.05 13.01 0.80
CA ARG A 34 4.40 14.00 1.83
C ARG A 34 3.26 14.20 2.81
N ALA A 35 3.53 14.84 3.93
CA ALA A 35 2.49 15.26 4.86
C ALA A 35 1.56 16.33 4.22
N GLY A 36 0.27 16.29 4.58
CA GLY A 36 -0.74 17.21 4.06
C GLY A 36 -2.15 16.68 4.24
N GLU A 37 -3.00 16.97 3.28
CA GLU A 37 -4.37 16.45 3.19
C GLU A 37 -4.63 15.90 1.80
N ILE A 38 -5.54 14.92 1.72
CA ILE A 38 -5.93 14.27 0.47
C ILE A 38 -7.44 13.99 0.50
N TYR A 39 -8.05 13.85 -0.66
CA TYR A 39 -9.43 13.38 -0.75
C TYR A 39 -9.46 11.85 -0.60
N PHE A 40 -10.48 11.37 0.11
CA PHE A 40 -10.73 9.96 0.30
C PHE A 40 -12.22 9.68 0.14
N GLU A 41 -12.54 8.67 -0.62
CA GLU A 41 -13.89 8.16 -0.77
C GLU A 41 -13.94 6.70 -0.34
N ALA A 42 -14.82 6.39 0.61
CA ALA A 42 -15.11 5.01 0.99
C ALA A 42 -16.10 4.44 -0.02
N LEU A 43 -15.68 3.48 -0.82
CA LEU A 43 -16.50 2.87 -1.87
C LEU A 43 -17.45 1.83 -1.30
N ASP A 44 -16.97 1.00 -0.37
CA ASP A 44 -17.71 -0.03 0.35
C ASP A 44 -17.07 -0.38 1.70
N GLU A 45 -17.42 -1.53 2.25
CA GLU A 45 -16.93 -1.98 3.56
C GLU A 45 -15.43 -2.32 3.56
N PHE A 46 -14.86 -2.68 2.41
CA PHE A 46 -13.48 -3.12 2.23
C PHE A 46 -12.67 -2.23 1.28
N GLY A 47 -13.34 -1.33 0.55
CA GLY A 47 -12.73 -0.48 -0.47
C GLY A 47 -12.76 1.00 -0.11
N GLY A 48 -11.66 1.69 -0.40
CA GLY A 48 -11.56 3.14 -0.32
C GLY A 48 -10.47 3.62 -1.26
N GLN A 49 -10.67 4.81 -1.82
CA GLN A 49 -9.73 5.39 -2.77
C GLN A 49 -9.27 6.77 -2.29
N ALA A 50 -7.94 6.94 -2.22
CA ALA A 50 -7.32 8.25 -2.07
C ALA A 50 -7.01 8.85 -3.43
N SER A 51 -7.21 10.16 -3.60
CA SER A 51 -6.91 10.86 -4.84
C SER A 51 -6.57 12.32 -4.57
N SER A 52 -5.69 12.91 -5.41
CA SER A 52 -5.36 14.33 -5.40
C SER A 52 -6.53 15.23 -5.83
N VAL A 53 -7.51 14.68 -6.53
CA VAL A 53 -8.76 15.35 -6.92
C VAL A 53 -9.94 14.59 -6.30
N PRO A 54 -11.07 15.27 -6.00
CA PRO A 54 -12.23 14.57 -5.44
C PRO A 54 -12.72 13.47 -6.39
N PRO A 55 -12.68 12.18 -5.99
CA PRO A 55 -13.14 11.09 -6.85
C PRO A 55 -14.67 11.08 -7.04
N GLY A 56 -15.41 11.66 -6.09
CA GLY A 56 -16.86 11.77 -6.14
C GLY A 56 -17.39 12.81 -5.17
N ASN A 57 -18.72 12.96 -5.12
CA ASN A 57 -19.39 13.95 -4.25
C ASN A 57 -19.37 13.57 -2.76
N SER A 58 -19.09 12.32 -2.44
CA SER A 58 -18.95 11.76 -1.08
C SER A 58 -17.54 11.83 -0.53
N ALA A 59 -16.59 12.31 -1.33
CA ALA A 59 -15.19 12.40 -0.92
C ALA A 59 -15.00 13.38 0.24
N ILE A 60 -14.27 12.94 1.27
CA ILE A 60 -13.89 13.74 2.42
C ILE A 60 -12.39 14.06 2.36
N ARG A 61 -11.96 15.13 3.02
CA ARG A 61 -10.54 15.41 3.21
C ARG A 61 -10.05 14.73 4.48
N ILE A 62 -8.94 14.02 4.38
CA ILE A 62 -8.30 13.33 5.49
C ILE A 62 -6.82 13.73 5.56
N PRO A 63 -6.17 13.60 6.73
CA PRO A 63 -4.73 13.77 6.85
C PRO A 63 -3.98 12.81 5.93
N MET A 64 -2.85 13.27 5.39
CA MET A 64 -1.90 12.46 4.63
C MET A 64 -0.52 12.53 5.28
N VAL A 65 0.18 11.40 5.35
CA VAL A 65 1.52 11.27 5.92
C VAL A 65 2.45 10.57 4.96
N ALA A 66 3.76 10.85 5.06
CA ALA A 66 4.77 10.08 4.33
C ALA A 66 5.29 8.93 5.21
N VAL A 67 5.54 7.78 4.59
CA VAL A 67 6.11 6.60 5.29
C VAL A 67 7.45 6.96 5.93
N ASP A 68 8.29 7.70 5.23
CA ASP A 68 9.61 8.12 5.72
C ASP A 68 9.53 8.96 7.00
N ASP A 69 8.51 9.81 7.12
CA ASP A 69 8.32 10.66 8.29
C ASP A 69 7.79 9.86 9.48
N GLU A 70 6.90 8.90 9.24
CA GLU A 70 6.37 8.00 10.25
C GLU A 70 7.44 7.06 10.80
N VAL A 71 8.29 6.50 9.92
CA VAL A 71 9.45 5.67 10.31
C VAL A 71 10.43 6.48 11.17
N ALA A 72 10.74 7.70 10.76
CA ALA A 72 11.66 8.57 11.49
C ALA A 72 11.08 9.01 12.85
N ALA A 73 9.82 9.45 12.89
CA ALA A 73 9.16 9.92 14.11
C ALA A 73 9.06 8.83 15.19
N ARG A 74 8.96 7.56 14.77
CA ARG A 74 8.88 6.39 15.68
C ARG A 74 10.21 5.67 15.86
N SER A 75 11.28 6.14 15.20
CA SER A 75 12.61 5.51 15.25
C SER A 75 12.53 4.00 14.92
N LEU A 76 11.73 3.62 13.92
CA LEU A 76 11.55 2.21 13.56
C LEU A 76 12.84 1.67 12.93
N PRO A 77 13.41 0.57 13.44
CA PRO A 77 14.60 -0.02 12.85
C PRO A 77 14.24 -0.88 11.63
N GLY A 78 15.08 -0.84 10.59
CA GLY A 78 15.01 -1.84 9.51
C GLY A 78 15.62 -3.19 9.93
N PRO A 79 15.60 -4.21 9.06
CA PRO A 79 15.03 -4.15 7.72
C PRO A 79 13.50 -4.12 7.71
N PHE A 80 12.92 -3.59 6.61
CA PHE A 80 11.47 -3.45 6.48
C PHE A 80 10.88 -4.46 5.49
N LEU A 81 9.63 -4.86 5.76
CA LEU A 81 8.66 -5.35 4.80
C LEU A 81 7.61 -4.24 4.61
N LEU A 82 7.31 -3.90 3.37
CA LEU A 82 6.29 -2.92 3.01
C LEU A 82 5.16 -3.61 2.24
N LYS A 83 3.95 -3.62 2.79
CA LYS A 83 2.74 -4.07 2.07
C LYS A 83 1.95 -2.82 1.65
N LEU A 84 1.62 -2.73 0.37
CA LEU A 84 0.78 -1.68 -0.21
C LEU A 84 -0.51 -2.32 -0.75
N ASP A 85 -1.64 -1.81 -0.31
CA ASP A 85 -2.98 -2.29 -0.59
C ASP A 85 -3.92 -1.07 -0.62
N THR A 86 -3.71 -0.18 -1.61
CA THR A 86 -4.25 1.19 -1.58
C THR A 86 -5.00 1.60 -2.83
N HIS A 87 -5.33 0.64 -3.68
CA HIS A 87 -6.25 0.78 -4.80
C HIS A 87 -5.90 1.95 -5.75
N GLY A 88 -4.63 2.02 -6.17
CA GLY A 88 -4.16 2.95 -7.20
C GLY A 88 -3.45 4.19 -6.68
N PHE A 89 -3.02 4.22 -5.42
CA PHE A 89 -2.22 5.31 -4.85
C PHE A 89 -0.81 4.88 -4.41
N GLU A 90 -0.35 3.73 -4.87
CA GLU A 90 0.93 3.10 -4.48
C GLU A 90 2.14 3.94 -4.90
N ALA A 91 2.12 4.54 -6.10
CA ALA A 91 3.25 5.31 -6.61
C ALA A 91 3.56 6.54 -5.73
N PRO A 92 2.60 7.40 -5.33
CA PRO A 92 2.84 8.46 -4.37
C PRO A 92 3.33 7.96 -3.00
N ILE A 93 2.87 6.79 -2.53
CA ILE A 93 3.34 6.22 -1.27
C ILE A 93 4.81 5.80 -1.37
N LEU A 94 5.20 5.18 -2.48
CA LEU A 94 6.59 4.79 -2.73
C LEU A 94 7.52 6.00 -2.85
N GLU A 95 7.03 7.14 -3.34
CA GLU A 95 7.76 8.41 -3.31
C GLU A 95 8.01 8.89 -1.87
N GLY A 96 6.97 8.84 -1.02
CA GLY A 96 7.05 9.18 0.41
C GLY A 96 7.79 8.16 1.27
N ALA A 97 8.21 7.04 0.69
CA ALA A 97 9.00 5.97 1.33
C ALA A 97 10.44 5.90 0.82
N ALA A 98 10.95 6.89 0.10
CA ALA A 98 12.22 6.81 -0.61
C ALA A 98 13.44 6.48 0.29
N ARG A 99 13.45 6.96 1.54
CA ARG A 99 14.48 6.62 2.55
C ARG A 99 14.26 5.22 3.10
N THR A 100 13.03 4.89 3.45
CA THR A 100 12.62 3.59 3.97
C THR A 100 12.92 2.47 2.98
N LEU A 101 12.70 2.69 1.68
CA LEU A 101 12.99 1.73 0.62
C LEU A 101 14.46 1.31 0.56
N ARG A 102 15.41 2.14 1.01
CA ARG A 102 16.83 1.76 1.09
C ARG A 102 17.10 0.64 2.10
N HIS A 103 16.21 0.48 3.07
CA HIS A 103 16.27 -0.51 4.15
C HIS A 103 15.12 -1.53 4.06
N THR A 104 14.40 -1.55 2.91
CA THR A 104 13.31 -2.49 2.65
C THR A 104 13.85 -3.71 1.92
N GLU A 105 13.60 -4.89 2.46
CA GLU A 105 14.00 -6.17 1.88
C GLU A 105 12.88 -6.75 1.00
N VAL A 106 11.62 -6.58 1.40
CA VAL A 106 10.47 -7.14 0.72
C VAL A 106 9.40 -6.07 0.52
N ILE A 107 8.83 -6.01 -0.67
CA ILE A 107 7.63 -5.23 -0.97
C ILE A 107 6.57 -6.20 -1.47
N ILE A 108 5.36 -6.10 -0.91
CA ILE A 108 4.16 -6.75 -1.42
C ILE A 108 3.23 -5.64 -1.86
N VAL A 109 2.78 -5.68 -3.11
CA VAL A 109 1.93 -4.61 -3.65
C VAL A 109 0.79 -5.20 -4.48
N GLU A 110 -0.43 -4.77 -4.18
CA GLU A 110 -1.59 -5.07 -5.01
C GLU A 110 -1.51 -4.26 -6.29
N CYS A 111 -1.50 -4.93 -7.43
CA CYS A 111 -1.31 -4.33 -8.74
C CYS A 111 -2.49 -4.62 -9.65
N TYR A 112 -2.85 -3.64 -10.46
CA TYR A 112 -3.98 -3.71 -11.37
C TYR A 112 -3.54 -3.74 -12.83
N ASN A 113 -4.34 -4.40 -13.65
CA ASN A 113 -4.18 -4.39 -15.11
C ASN A 113 -4.89 -3.18 -15.77
N PHE A 114 -5.48 -2.33 -14.96
CA PHE A 114 -6.22 -1.13 -15.39
C PHE A 114 -5.81 0.06 -14.54
N ARG A 115 -5.90 1.26 -15.10
CA ARG A 115 -5.71 2.49 -14.32
C ARG A 115 -6.96 2.76 -13.50
N LEU A 116 -6.81 2.79 -12.18
CA LEU A 116 -7.90 3.07 -11.23
C LEU A 116 -8.04 4.57 -10.96
N SER A 117 -6.94 5.30 -11.04
CA SER A 117 -6.85 6.74 -10.80
C SER A 117 -5.81 7.38 -11.73
N PRO A 118 -5.75 8.70 -11.83
CA PRO A 118 -4.67 9.37 -12.56
C PRO A 118 -3.27 9.03 -12.04
N GLU A 119 -3.14 8.75 -10.75
CA GLU A 119 -1.88 8.44 -10.08
C GLU A 119 -1.51 6.95 -10.14
N SER A 120 -2.46 6.08 -10.53
CA SER A 120 -2.24 4.63 -10.51
C SER A 120 -1.30 4.17 -11.62
N LEU A 121 -0.53 3.14 -11.33
CA LEU A 121 0.27 2.40 -12.30
C LEU A 121 -0.41 1.06 -12.61
N THR A 122 -0.29 0.61 -13.87
CA THR A 122 -0.61 -0.76 -14.22
C THR A 122 0.50 -1.70 -13.68
N PHE A 123 0.23 -3.01 -13.61
CA PHE A 123 1.18 -3.96 -13.01
C PHE A 123 2.56 -3.97 -13.71
N ASP A 124 2.60 -3.82 -15.04
CA ASP A 124 3.84 -3.75 -15.80
C ASP A 124 4.61 -2.44 -15.55
N GLU A 125 3.88 -1.33 -15.39
CA GLU A 125 4.45 -0.04 -15.01
C GLU A 125 4.98 -0.08 -13.57
N MET A 126 4.29 -0.76 -12.64
CA MET A 126 4.75 -0.96 -11.26
C MET A 126 6.03 -1.82 -11.24
N CYS A 127 6.10 -2.87 -12.05
CA CYS A 127 7.32 -3.67 -12.20
C CYS A 127 8.52 -2.82 -12.66
N ARG A 128 8.31 -1.92 -13.61
CA ARG A 128 9.34 -1.00 -14.09
C ARG A 128 9.72 0.01 -12.99
N HIS A 129 8.72 0.62 -12.35
CA HIS A 129 8.90 1.62 -11.31
C HIS A 129 9.71 1.10 -10.10
N LEU A 130 9.41 -0.11 -9.62
CA LEU A 130 10.18 -0.76 -8.57
C LEU A 130 11.53 -1.30 -9.09
N GLY A 131 11.56 -1.73 -10.35
CA GLY A 131 12.80 -2.12 -11.03
C GLY A 131 13.86 -1.01 -11.04
N GLU A 132 13.48 0.23 -11.33
CA GLU A 132 14.34 1.41 -11.31
C GLU A 132 14.83 1.76 -9.89
N ARG A 133 14.09 1.35 -8.87
CA ARG A 133 14.45 1.51 -7.43
C ARG A 133 15.27 0.36 -6.85
N GLY A 134 15.72 -0.57 -7.70
CA GLY A 134 16.61 -1.67 -7.29
C GLY A 134 15.88 -2.90 -6.77
N PHE A 135 14.60 -3.05 -7.09
CA PHE A 135 13.82 -4.25 -6.74
C PHE A 135 13.61 -5.14 -7.97
N ARG A 136 13.30 -6.41 -7.72
CA ARG A 136 12.96 -7.42 -8.72
C ARG A 136 11.70 -8.15 -8.27
N CYS A 137 10.72 -8.25 -9.15
CA CYS A 137 9.55 -9.11 -8.93
C CYS A 137 10.01 -10.56 -8.89
N ILE A 138 9.60 -11.28 -7.85
CA ILE A 138 10.01 -12.66 -7.58
C ILE A 138 8.84 -13.63 -7.53
N ASP A 139 7.64 -13.12 -7.27
CA ASP A 139 6.44 -13.95 -7.16
C ASP A 139 5.19 -13.13 -7.39
N LEU A 140 4.08 -13.82 -7.64
CA LEU A 140 2.74 -13.27 -7.75
C LEU A 140 1.73 -14.24 -7.11
N PHE A 141 0.64 -13.69 -6.56
CA PHE A 141 -0.44 -14.49 -5.99
C PHE A 141 -1.79 -13.76 -6.07
N ASP A 142 -2.87 -14.47 -5.75
CA ASP A 142 -4.26 -13.98 -5.76
C ASP A 142 -4.68 -13.26 -7.05
N PRO A 143 -4.45 -13.86 -8.26
CA PRO A 143 -4.93 -13.25 -9.49
C PRO A 143 -6.45 -13.26 -9.53
N LEU A 144 -7.05 -12.08 -9.73
CA LEU A 144 -8.49 -11.91 -9.88
C LEU A 144 -8.85 -11.48 -11.31
N HIS A 145 -10.02 -11.94 -11.74
CA HIS A 145 -10.62 -11.56 -13.01
C HIS A 145 -11.92 -10.79 -12.77
N ARG A 146 -12.16 -9.82 -13.59
CA ARG A 146 -13.35 -8.97 -13.50
C ARG A 146 -14.61 -9.76 -13.89
N PRO A 147 -15.65 -9.82 -13.03
CA PRO A 147 -16.83 -10.64 -13.30
C PRO A 147 -17.60 -10.29 -14.58
N ARG A 148 -17.47 -9.04 -15.05
CA ARG A 148 -18.18 -8.54 -16.23
C ARG A 148 -17.79 -9.25 -17.54
N ASP A 149 -16.52 -9.56 -17.72
CA ASP A 149 -15.96 -9.96 -19.01
C ASP A 149 -14.75 -10.92 -18.89
N ASP A 150 -14.51 -11.42 -17.67
CA ASP A 150 -13.39 -12.30 -17.33
C ASP A 150 -12.00 -11.69 -17.65
N ALA A 151 -11.92 -10.37 -17.82
CA ALA A 151 -10.65 -9.70 -18.01
C ALA A 151 -9.81 -9.78 -16.74
N PHE A 152 -8.51 -10.08 -16.88
CA PHE A 152 -7.57 -10.04 -15.77
C PHE A 152 -7.62 -8.65 -15.12
N TRP A 153 -7.87 -8.61 -13.79
CA TRP A 153 -8.14 -7.38 -13.06
C TRP A 153 -6.98 -6.97 -12.18
N GLN A 154 -6.58 -7.80 -11.23
CA GLN A 154 -5.54 -7.51 -10.24
C GLN A 154 -4.79 -8.76 -9.80
N MET A 155 -3.64 -8.55 -9.15
CA MET A 155 -2.85 -9.55 -8.44
C MET A 155 -1.96 -8.86 -7.40
N ASP A 156 -1.53 -9.61 -6.39
CA ASP A 156 -0.43 -9.22 -5.51
C ASP A 156 0.91 -9.60 -6.13
N LEU A 157 1.84 -8.65 -6.18
CA LEU A 157 3.22 -8.87 -6.60
C LEU A 157 4.17 -8.81 -5.42
N VAL A 158 5.14 -9.71 -5.38
CA VAL A 158 6.21 -9.74 -4.38
C VAL A 158 7.51 -9.29 -5.02
N PHE A 159 8.15 -8.31 -4.41
CA PHE A 159 9.44 -7.81 -4.83
C PHE A 159 10.50 -7.97 -3.74
N MET A 160 11.72 -8.25 -4.14
CA MET A 160 12.90 -8.25 -3.29
C MET A 160 14.02 -7.41 -3.90
N ARG A 161 15.02 -7.07 -3.09
CA ARG A 161 16.23 -6.38 -3.58
C ARG A 161 16.87 -7.20 -4.71
N ARG A 162 17.18 -6.53 -5.85
CA ARG A 162 17.76 -7.24 -7.02
C ARG A 162 19.21 -7.68 -6.85
N ASP A 163 19.92 -7.09 -5.90
CA ASP A 163 21.32 -7.36 -5.59
C ASP A 163 21.53 -8.58 -4.67
N ARG A 164 20.48 -9.31 -4.36
CA ARG A 164 20.54 -10.52 -3.55
C ARG A 164 21.34 -11.63 -4.26
N PRO A 165 22.21 -12.34 -3.52
CA PRO A 165 23.09 -13.36 -4.09
C PRO A 165 22.34 -14.52 -4.76
N GLU A 166 21.12 -14.82 -4.33
CA GLU A 166 20.27 -15.88 -4.91
C GLU A 166 19.98 -15.65 -6.38
N PHE A 167 19.95 -14.39 -6.84
CA PHE A 167 19.66 -14.05 -8.24
C PHE A 167 20.86 -14.17 -9.19
N ALA A 168 22.06 -14.42 -8.66
CA ALA A 168 23.23 -14.70 -9.47
C ALA A 168 23.16 -16.08 -10.15
N TYR A 169 22.44 -17.04 -9.55
CA TYR A 169 22.22 -18.36 -10.14
C TYR A 169 21.02 -18.34 -11.09
N THR A 170 21.28 -18.55 -12.37
CA THR A 170 20.28 -18.41 -13.45
C THR A 170 19.83 -19.72 -14.06
N LYS A 171 20.32 -20.87 -13.55
CA LYS A 171 19.95 -22.19 -14.09
C LYS A 171 18.73 -22.73 -13.36
N TYR A 172 17.85 -23.40 -14.11
CA TYR A 172 16.65 -24.02 -13.54
C TYR A 172 16.95 -25.22 -12.63
N ARG A 173 18.05 -25.97 -12.92
CA ARG A 173 18.55 -27.14 -12.13
C ARG A 173 20.05 -27.05 -11.97
#